data_cb2792acc7ee136af20e69daa93d426b
#
_entry.id   cb2792acc7ee136af20e69daa93d426b
#
_cell.length_a   1.000
_cell.length_b   1.000
_cell.length_c   1.000
_cell.angle_alpha   90.00
_cell.angle_beta   90.00
_cell.angle_gamma   90.00
#
_symmetry.space_group_name_H-M   'P 1'
#
loop_
_entity.id
_entity.type
_entity.pdbx_description
1 polymer ?
#
loop_
_entity_poly.entity_id
_entity_poly.type
_entity_poly.pdbx_seq_one_letter_code
_entity_poly.pdbx_strand_id
1 'polypeptide(L)'
;MNRRFALKSAIAATALAAVTACAPANTGNDIVDIAAANGNFTTLVAAVQAAGLEDTLRGPGPFTVFAPTDAAFAALPAGTVDTLLLPENRDTLASILTYHVVPGAIQARDVLGTVQNVATVNGQTVRVDGTGGKLKADVMVNDASVTTADILATNGVIHVIDKVLLPE
;
A
#
# COMPACT_ATOMS: atom_id res chain seq x y z
N MET A 1 24.97 68.08 35.80
CA MET A 1 25.29 67.45 37.11
C MET A 1 24.83 66.00 37.07
N ASN A 2 25.83 65.12 37.14
CA ASN A 2 25.82 63.77 37.76
C ASN A 2 24.91 62.68 37.21
N ARG A 3 25.52 61.68 36.53
CA ARG A 3 26.04 60.37 37.06
C ARG A 3 24.88 59.38 37.24
N ARG A 4 24.85 58.17 36.85
CA ARG A 4 25.88 57.07 36.80
C ARG A 4 25.25 55.87 36.10
N PHE A 5 26.01 55.27 35.25
CA PHE A 5 26.34 53.82 35.16
C PHE A 5 25.35 52.81 35.77
N ALA A 6 24.90 51.88 34.98
CA ALA A 6 25.04 50.47 35.29
C ALA A 6 24.94 49.59 34.04
N LEU A 7 26.09 49.06 33.62
CA LEU A 7 26.17 47.78 32.88
C LEU A 7 25.62 46.66 33.74
N LYS A 8 24.86 45.77 33.13
CA LYS A 8 24.86 44.33 33.48
C LYS A 8 24.27 43.59 32.30
N SER A 9 25.19 42.97 31.51
CA SER A 9 25.45 41.53 31.47
C SER A 9 24.43 40.73 30.71
N ALA A 10 24.85 40.39 29.51
CA ALA A 10 24.52 39.24 28.69
C ALA A 10 24.04 37.99 29.47
N ILE A 11 22.95 37.41 29.02
CA ILE A 11 22.76 35.98 29.05
C ILE A 11 22.26 35.61 27.66
N ALA A 12 23.12 35.00 26.87
CA ALA A 12 22.80 34.30 25.67
C ALA A 12 22.07 33.04 26.05
N ALA A 13 20.76 33.03 25.87
CA ALA A 13 19.97 31.81 25.88
C ALA A 13 19.98 31.24 24.47
N THR A 14 20.87 30.29 24.20
CA THR A 14 20.82 29.40 23.05
C THR A 14 19.58 28.55 23.18
N ALA A 15 18.50 28.97 22.55
CA ALA A 15 17.34 28.12 22.33
C ALA A 15 17.74 27.06 21.31
N LEU A 16 17.99 25.84 21.83
CA LEU A 16 18.06 24.64 21.03
C LEU A 16 16.67 24.42 20.44
N ALA A 17 16.45 24.83 19.21
CA ALA A 17 15.28 24.48 18.45
C ALA A 17 15.35 22.97 18.18
N ALA A 18 14.67 22.19 19.00
CA ALA A 18 14.34 20.81 18.66
C ALA A 18 13.40 20.88 17.46
N VAL A 19 13.96 20.61 16.27
CA VAL A 19 13.17 20.31 15.09
C VAL A 19 12.55 18.94 15.35
N THR A 20 11.38 18.93 15.98
CA THR A 20 10.50 17.79 15.96
C THR A 20 10.07 17.67 14.50
N ALA A 21 10.67 16.73 13.78
CA ALA A 21 10.15 16.29 12.50
C ALA A 21 8.74 15.75 12.79
N CYS A 22 7.73 16.56 12.53
CA CYS A 22 6.38 16.07 12.37
C CYS A 22 6.38 15.17 11.14
N ALA A 23 6.52 13.87 11.36
CA ALA A 23 6.03 12.90 10.41
C ALA A 23 4.56 13.26 10.17
N PRO A 24 4.10 13.40 8.92
CA PRO A 24 2.69 13.61 8.67
C PRO A 24 1.95 12.43 9.31
N ALA A 25 1.15 12.74 10.33
CA ALA A 25 0.19 11.78 10.85
C ALA A 25 -0.76 11.48 9.70
N ASN A 26 -0.62 10.32 9.09
CA ASN A 26 -1.54 9.81 8.11
C ASN A 26 -2.91 9.72 8.79
N THR A 27 -3.79 10.61 8.45
CA THR A 27 -5.14 10.66 9.00
C THR A 27 -5.99 9.57 8.35
N GLY A 28 -5.80 8.34 8.79
CA GLY A 28 -6.81 7.28 8.80
C GLY A 28 -7.55 6.93 7.50
N ASN A 29 -7.00 7.20 6.30
CA ASN A 29 -7.57 6.82 5.01
C ASN A 29 -6.49 6.38 4.01
N ASP A 30 -5.38 5.87 4.49
CA ASP A 30 -4.39 5.26 3.61
C ASP A 30 -4.84 3.85 3.15
N ILE A 31 -4.08 3.26 2.25
CA ILE A 31 -4.37 1.93 1.70
C ILE A 31 -4.54 0.88 2.81
N VAL A 32 -3.68 0.94 3.84
CA VAL A 32 -3.70 -0.04 4.95
C VAL A 32 -4.91 0.19 5.85
N ASP A 33 -5.25 1.45 6.14
CA ASP A 33 -6.41 1.78 6.98
C ASP A 33 -7.73 1.38 6.32
N ILE A 34 -7.86 1.63 5.01
CA ILE A 34 -9.04 1.23 4.23
C ILE A 34 -9.14 -0.30 4.17
N ALA A 35 -8.02 -1.00 3.97
CA ALA A 35 -8.01 -2.46 3.98
C ALA A 35 -8.37 -3.02 5.36
N ALA A 36 -7.85 -2.43 6.45
CA ALA A 36 -8.15 -2.85 7.81
C ALA A 36 -9.60 -2.57 8.22
N ALA A 37 -10.17 -1.46 7.76
CA ALA A 37 -11.57 -1.10 8.01
C ALA A 37 -12.56 -1.98 7.24
N ASN A 38 -12.13 -2.59 6.16
CA ASN A 38 -12.95 -3.46 5.33
C ASN A 38 -12.74 -4.92 5.77
N GLY A 39 -13.71 -5.52 6.43
CA GLY A 39 -13.61 -6.86 7.02
C GLY A 39 -13.34 -8.02 6.03
N ASN A 40 -13.17 -7.75 4.74
CA ASN A 40 -12.88 -8.76 3.72
C ASN A 40 -11.38 -8.94 3.43
N PHE A 41 -10.49 -8.22 4.13
CA PHE A 41 -9.05 -8.23 3.90
C PHE A 41 -8.27 -8.57 5.17
N THR A 42 -8.85 -9.34 6.08
CA THR A 42 -8.23 -9.70 7.36
C THR A 42 -6.93 -10.48 7.15
N THR A 43 -6.94 -11.44 6.23
CA THR A 43 -5.75 -12.23 5.86
C THR A 43 -4.68 -11.37 5.19
N LEU A 44 -5.07 -10.46 4.29
CA LEU A 44 -4.15 -9.55 3.63
C LEU A 44 -3.45 -8.63 4.63
N VAL A 45 -4.19 -8.03 5.56
CA VAL A 45 -3.63 -7.14 6.59
C VAL A 45 -2.66 -7.91 7.48
N ALA A 46 -3.02 -9.12 7.91
CA ALA A 46 -2.13 -10.00 8.69
C ALA A 46 -0.85 -10.34 7.90
N ALA A 47 -0.97 -10.61 6.60
CA ALA A 47 0.15 -10.90 5.72
C ALA A 47 1.09 -9.68 5.56
N VAL A 48 0.54 -8.48 5.37
CA VAL A 48 1.31 -7.22 5.28
C VAL A 48 2.09 -6.95 6.57
N GLN A 49 1.47 -7.18 7.73
CA GLN A 49 2.11 -7.05 9.04
C GLN A 49 3.22 -8.09 9.25
N ALA A 50 2.95 -9.35 8.92
CA ALA A 50 3.92 -10.44 9.01
C ALA A 50 5.15 -10.21 8.11
N ALA A 51 4.93 -9.66 6.90
CA ALA A 51 6.01 -9.29 5.98
C ALA A 51 6.75 -8.01 6.41
N GLY A 52 6.17 -7.18 7.29
CA GLY A 52 6.73 -5.88 7.70
C GLY A 52 6.67 -4.83 6.61
N LEU A 53 5.67 -4.90 5.72
CA LEU A 53 5.47 -3.96 4.60
C LEU A 53 4.47 -2.85 4.92
N GLU A 54 3.94 -2.80 6.15
CA GLU A 54 2.95 -1.81 6.56
C GLU A 54 3.47 -0.38 6.38
N ASP A 55 4.68 -0.08 6.86
CA ASP A 55 5.31 1.24 6.73
C ASP A 55 5.55 1.60 5.25
N THR A 56 5.90 0.63 4.41
CA THR A 56 6.10 0.84 2.97
C THR A 56 4.79 1.21 2.29
N LEU A 57 3.70 0.54 2.63
CA LEU A 57 2.37 0.81 2.07
C LEU A 57 1.71 2.07 2.65
N ARG A 58 2.14 2.53 3.82
CA ARG A 58 1.77 3.83 4.40
C ARG A 58 2.62 4.98 3.87
N GLY A 59 3.66 4.68 3.11
CA GLY A 59 4.56 5.67 2.52
C GLY A 59 3.88 6.64 1.57
N PRO A 60 4.59 7.70 1.17
CA PRO A 60 4.10 8.66 0.19
C PRO A 60 3.99 7.99 -1.18
N GLY A 61 2.72 7.69 -1.59
CA GLY A 61 2.42 7.12 -2.90
C GLY A 61 2.72 8.06 -4.06
N PRO A 62 2.03 7.91 -5.17
CA PRO A 62 0.86 7.07 -5.33
C PRO A 62 1.20 5.58 -5.57
N PHE A 63 0.37 4.71 -5.01
CA PHE A 63 0.44 3.26 -5.23
C PHE A 63 -0.87 2.73 -5.78
N THR A 64 -0.80 1.66 -6.56
CA THR A 64 -1.97 0.85 -6.90
C THR A 64 -1.80 -0.51 -6.25
N VAL A 65 -2.76 -0.92 -5.45
CA VAL A 65 -2.73 -2.20 -4.74
C VAL A 65 -3.86 -3.09 -5.24
N PHE A 66 -3.48 -4.26 -5.73
CA PHE A 66 -4.43 -5.33 -6.03
C PHE A 66 -4.68 -6.14 -4.76
N ALA A 67 -5.81 -5.90 -4.11
CA ALA A 67 -6.14 -6.49 -2.81
C ALA A 67 -6.97 -7.77 -2.99
N PRO A 68 -6.40 -8.96 -2.78
CA PRO A 68 -7.16 -10.19 -2.76
C PRO A 68 -8.05 -10.27 -1.52
N THR A 69 -9.26 -10.74 -1.68
CA THR A 69 -10.19 -10.97 -0.56
C THR A 69 -9.80 -12.20 0.27
N ASP A 70 -10.34 -12.32 1.48
CA ASP A 70 -10.17 -13.53 2.31
C ASP A 70 -10.65 -14.79 1.57
N ALA A 71 -11.68 -14.67 0.71
CA ALA A 71 -12.14 -15.74 -0.17
C ALA A 71 -11.08 -16.14 -1.22
N ALA A 72 -10.31 -15.16 -1.75
CA ALA A 72 -9.21 -15.42 -2.67
C ALA A 72 -8.08 -16.22 -2.00
N PHE A 73 -7.76 -15.92 -0.74
CA PHE A 73 -6.82 -16.70 0.04
C PHE A 73 -7.35 -18.10 0.36
N ALA A 74 -8.63 -18.24 0.64
CA ALA A 74 -9.27 -19.53 0.90
C ALA A 74 -9.31 -20.45 -0.35
N ALA A 75 -9.22 -19.86 -1.55
CA ALA A 75 -9.14 -20.62 -2.80
C ALA A 75 -7.74 -21.21 -3.06
N LEU A 76 -6.71 -20.79 -2.32
CA LEU A 76 -5.39 -21.39 -2.37
C LEU A 76 -5.41 -22.83 -1.76
N PRO A 77 -4.48 -23.70 -2.14
CA PRO A 77 -4.35 -25.02 -1.51
C PRO A 77 -4.27 -24.92 0.02
N ALA A 78 -4.94 -25.81 0.71
CA ALA A 78 -4.98 -25.83 2.17
C ALA A 78 -3.56 -25.84 2.77
N GLY A 79 -3.29 -24.97 3.75
CA GLY A 79 -1.99 -24.80 4.39
C GLY A 79 -1.03 -23.86 3.68
N THR A 80 -1.31 -23.40 2.45
CA THR A 80 -0.44 -22.46 1.75
C THR A 80 -0.35 -21.14 2.50
N VAL A 81 -1.48 -20.59 2.94
CA VAL A 81 -1.52 -19.33 3.67
C VAL A 81 -0.78 -19.44 5.01
N ASP A 82 -1.04 -20.51 5.76
CA ASP A 82 -0.39 -20.76 7.04
C ASP A 82 1.13 -20.89 6.86
N THR A 83 1.56 -21.57 5.80
CA THR A 83 2.98 -21.72 5.47
C THR A 83 3.61 -20.37 5.09
N LEU A 84 2.93 -19.53 4.31
CA LEU A 84 3.42 -18.21 3.91
C LEU A 84 3.52 -17.23 5.09
N LEU A 85 2.67 -17.37 6.10
CA LEU A 85 2.69 -16.54 7.31
C LEU A 85 3.80 -16.95 8.30
N LEU A 86 4.50 -18.06 8.08
CA LEU A 86 5.62 -18.46 8.91
C LEU A 86 6.79 -17.46 8.78
N PRO A 87 7.50 -17.18 9.89
CA PRO A 87 8.64 -16.25 9.88
C PRO A 87 9.74 -16.63 8.89
N GLU A 88 9.92 -17.93 8.65
CA GLU A 88 10.89 -18.49 7.70
C GLU A 88 10.55 -18.20 6.24
N ASN A 89 9.28 -17.93 5.93
CA ASN A 89 8.78 -17.63 4.58
C ASN A 89 8.49 -16.16 4.36
N ARG A 90 8.95 -15.30 5.26
CA ARG A 90 8.71 -13.86 5.22
C ARG A 90 9.15 -13.22 3.90
N ASP A 91 10.29 -13.62 3.37
CA ASP A 91 10.83 -13.07 2.12
C ASP A 91 9.95 -13.47 0.92
N THR A 92 9.45 -14.72 0.92
CA THR A 92 8.51 -15.19 -0.11
C THR A 92 7.18 -14.42 0.00
N LEU A 93 6.68 -14.23 1.22
CA LEU A 93 5.47 -13.46 1.46
C LEU A 93 5.63 -11.99 1.02
N ALA A 94 6.76 -11.37 1.34
CA ALA A 94 7.08 -10.01 0.92
C ALA A 94 7.16 -9.91 -0.62
N SER A 95 7.74 -10.92 -1.28
CA SER A 95 7.81 -11.00 -2.73
C SER A 95 6.41 -11.07 -3.37
N ILE A 96 5.52 -11.90 -2.83
CA ILE A 96 4.13 -12.00 -3.28
C ILE A 96 3.39 -10.68 -3.05
N LEU A 97 3.51 -10.08 -1.87
CA LEU A 97 2.83 -8.83 -1.56
C LEU A 97 3.32 -7.65 -2.42
N THR A 98 4.63 -7.55 -2.67
CA THR A 98 5.19 -6.52 -3.55
C THR A 98 4.81 -6.75 -5.03
N TYR A 99 4.49 -7.99 -5.41
CA TYR A 99 3.93 -8.31 -6.72
C TYR A 99 2.49 -7.80 -6.89
N HIS A 100 1.74 -7.63 -5.79
CA HIS A 100 0.40 -7.03 -5.79
C HIS A 100 0.41 -5.50 -5.76
N VAL A 101 1.59 -4.88 -5.64
CA VAL A 101 1.74 -3.43 -5.55
C VAL A 101 2.41 -2.88 -6.81
N VAL A 102 1.77 -1.90 -7.41
CA VAL A 102 2.27 -1.18 -8.59
C VAL A 102 2.59 0.26 -8.18
N PRO A 103 3.78 0.78 -8.51
CA PRO A 103 4.07 2.19 -8.32
C PRO A 103 3.25 3.01 -9.32
N GLY A 104 2.52 3.99 -8.82
CA GLY A 104 1.62 4.84 -9.60
C GLY A 104 0.14 4.61 -9.26
N ALA A 105 -0.69 5.62 -9.52
CA ALA A 105 -2.14 5.52 -9.38
C ALA A 105 -2.76 5.15 -10.72
N ILE A 106 -3.09 3.88 -10.90
CA ILE A 106 -3.77 3.37 -12.09
C ILE A 106 -5.25 3.19 -11.73
N GLN A 107 -6.13 3.90 -12.41
CA GLN A 107 -7.56 3.72 -12.25
C GLN A 107 -8.11 2.79 -13.32
N ALA A 108 -9.23 2.13 -13.03
CA ALA A 108 -9.85 1.20 -13.98
C ALA A 108 -10.13 1.87 -15.34
N ARG A 109 -10.50 3.14 -15.35
CA ARG A 109 -10.74 3.92 -16.57
C ARG A 109 -9.50 4.03 -17.48
N ASP A 110 -8.30 3.99 -16.88
CA ASP A 110 -7.04 4.18 -17.62
C ASP A 110 -6.64 2.91 -18.39
N VAL A 111 -7.22 1.79 -18.01
CA VAL A 111 -6.97 0.47 -18.62
C VAL A 111 -8.16 -0.06 -19.43
N LEU A 112 -9.34 0.56 -19.34
CA LEU A 112 -10.52 0.13 -20.10
C LEU A 112 -10.25 0.13 -21.60
N GLY A 113 -10.59 -1.00 -22.25
CA GLY A 113 -10.39 -1.18 -23.70
C GLY A 113 -8.94 -1.42 -24.13
N THR A 114 -8.03 -1.58 -23.18
CA THR A 114 -6.60 -1.81 -23.45
C THR A 114 -6.07 -3.00 -22.67
N VAL A 115 -4.96 -3.55 -23.15
CA VAL A 115 -4.15 -4.51 -22.39
C VAL A 115 -2.81 -3.85 -22.11
N GLN A 116 -2.44 -3.79 -20.83
CA GLN A 116 -1.19 -3.19 -20.40
C GLN A 116 -0.39 -4.15 -19.53
N ASN A 117 0.92 -4.18 -19.75
CA ASN A 117 1.84 -4.84 -18.83
C ASN A 117 2.43 -3.77 -17.92
N VAL A 118 2.15 -3.88 -16.64
CA VAL A 118 2.56 -2.89 -15.63
C VAL A 118 3.61 -3.49 -14.72
N ALA A 119 4.71 -2.80 -14.52
CA ALA A 119 5.76 -3.23 -13.60
C ALA A 119 5.30 -3.08 -12.15
N THR A 120 5.48 -4.12 -11.36
CA THR A 120 5.19 -4.14 -9.92
C THR A 120 6.42 -3.73 -9.10
N VAL A 121 6.21 -3.46 -7.82
CA VAL A 121 7.32 -3.17 -6.88
C VAL A 121 8.29 -4.35 -6.76
N ASN A 122 7.82 -5.57 -6.99
CA ASN A 122 8.65 -6.77 -7.07
C ASN A 122 9.62 -6.80 -8.27
N GLY A 123 9.43 -5.93 -9.28
CA GLY A 123 10.22 -5.88 -10.50
C GLY A 123 9.70 -6.76 -11.65
N GLN A 124 8.73 -7.62 -11.39
CA GLN A 124 8.01 -8.38 -12.42
C GLN A 124 6.84 -7.56 -12.96
N THR A 125 6.29 -7.97 -14.10
CA THR A 125 5.13 -7.30 -14.71
C THR A 125 3.86 -8.10 -14.46
N VAL A 126 2.76 -7.38 -14.21
CA VAL A 126 1.39 -7.92 -14.24
C VAL A 126 0.70 -7.45 -15.50
N ARG A 127 -0.06 -8.34 -16.12
CA ARG A 127 -0.90 -8.01 -17.26
C ARG A 127 -2.27 -7.54 -16.75
N VAL A 128 -2.58 -6.30 -17.07
CA VAL A 128 -3.89 -5.72 -16.77
C VAL A 128 -4.67 -5.65 -18.08
N ASP A 129 -5.78 -6.35 -18.14
CA ASP A 129 -6.63 -6.47 -19.32
C ASP A 129 -7.99 -5.83 -19.05
N GLY A 130 -8.24 -4.69 -19.66
CA GLY A 130 -9.51 -3.96 -19.60
C GLY A 130 -10.38 -4.17 -20.84
N THR A 131 -10.09 -5.15 -21.70
CA THR A 131 -10.84 -5.38 -22.94
C THR A 131 -12.12 -6.19 -22.76
N GLY A 132 -12.30 -6.81 -21.58
CA GLY A 132 -13.43 -7.71 -21.29
C GLY A 132 -14.80 -7.05 -21.27
N GLY A 133 -14.88 -5.70 -21.22
CA GLY A 133 -16.18 -5.06 -21.17
C GLY A 133 -16.16 -3.54 -21.13
N LYS A 134 -17.33 -2.95 -20.94
CA LYS A 134 -17.53 -1.50 -20.83
C LYS A 134 -17.63 -1.02 -19.38
N LEU A 135 -17.57 -1.94 -18.43
CA LEU A 135 -17.73 -1.66 -17.01
C LEU A 135 -16.39 -1.79 -16.28
N LYS A 136 -16.21 -1.02 -15.24
CA LYS A 136 -15.00 -1.06 -14.39
C LYS A 136 -14.75 -2.43 -13.73
N ALA A 137 -15.77 -3.26 -13.63
CA ALA A 137 -15.71 -4.61 -13.09
C ALA A 137 -15.24 -5.67 -14.11
N ASP A 138 -15.01 -5.27 -15.37
CA ASP A 138 -14.57 -6.19 -16.43
C ASP A 138 -13.04 -6.16 -16.62
N VAL A 139 -12.31 -5.60 -15.66
CA VAL A 139 -10.84 -5.57 -15.67
C VAL A 139 -10.31 -6.87 -15.08
N MET A 140 -9.37 -7.48 -15.78
CA MET A 140 -8.64 -8.66 -15.30
C MET A 140 -7.17 -8.31 -15.04
N VAL A 141 -6.59 -8.93 -14.04
CA VAL A 141 -5.17 -8.80 -13.71
C VAL A 141 -4.57 -10.20 -13.72
N ASN A 142 -3.79 -10.52 -14.74
CA ASN A 142 -3.39 -11.89 -15.09
C ASN A 142 -4.63 -12.78 -15.26
N ASP A 143 -4.87 -13.70 -14.31
CA ASP A 143 -6.03 -14.60 -14.26
C ASP A 143 -7.02 -14.27 -13.14
N ALA A 144 -6.81 -13.15 -12.43
CA ALA A 144 -7.70 -12.63 -11.39
C ALA A 144 -8.67 -11.61 -11.97
N SER A 145 -9.93 -11.64 -11.54
CA SER A 145 -10.93 -10.65 -11.92
C SER A 145 -11.01 -9.54 -10.86
N VAL A 146 -11.10 -8.30 -11.32
CA VAL A 146 -11.33 -7.16 -10.43
C VAL A 146 -12.82 -7.10 -10.08
N THR A 147 -13.16 -7.38 -8.84
CA THR A 147 -14.56 -7.36 -8.34
C THR A 147 -15.01 -5.97 -7.96
N THR A 148 -14.11 -5.16 -7.40
CA THR A 148 -14.35 -3.76 -7.06
C THR A 148 -13.13 -2.93 -7.43
N ALA A 149 -13.32 -1.95 -8.27
CA ALA A 149 -12.26 -1.08 -8.75
C ALA A 149 -12.35 0.33 -8.12
N ASP A 150 -11.25 1.07 -8.20
CA ASP A 150 -11.17 2.50 -7.86
C ASP A 150 -11.58 2.83 -6.41
N ILE A 151 -11.19 2.04 -5.42
CA ILE A 151 -11.27 2.44 -4.02
C ILE A 151 -10.11 3.42 -3.76
N LEU A 152 -10.46 4.69 -3.59
CA LEU A 152 -9.46 5.76 -3.43
C LEU A 152 -8.95 5.81 -2.00
N ALA A 153 -7.64 5.80 -1.85
CA ALA A 153 -6.91 6.06 -0.62
C ALA A 153 -6.12 7.37 -0.75
N THR A 154 -5.69 7.93 0.38
CA THR A 154 -4.90 9.18 0.39
C THR A 154 -3.54 9.02 -0.29
N ASN A 155 -2.99 7.82 -0.29
CA ASN A 155 -1.70 7.49 -0.86
C ASN A 155 -1.79 6.50 -2.05
N GLY A 156 -2.98 6.25 -2.61
CA GLY A 156 -3.10 5.41 -3.79
C GLY A 156 -4.51 4.95 -4.12
N VAL A 157 -4.58 3.85 -4.88
CA VAL A 157 -5.84 3.24 -5.34
C VAL A 157 -5.80 1.74 -5.00
N ILE A 158 -6.93 1.21 -4.56
CA ILE A 158 -7.09 -0.22 -4.28
C ILE A 158 -8.07 -0.82 -5.30
N HIS A 159 -7.68 -1.92 -5.90
CA HIS A 159 -8.52 -2.78 -6.73
C HIS A 159 -8.70 -4.14 -6.04
N VAL A 160 -9.92 -4.50 -5.78
CA VAL A 160 -10.25 -5.79 -5.14
C VAL A 160 -10.27 -6.89 -6.18
N ILE A 161 -9.51 -7.95 -5.95
CA ILE A 161 -9.42 -9.11 -6.84
C ILE A 161 -9.88 -10.40 -6.16
N ASP A 162 -10.39 -11.33 -6.97
CA ASP A 162 -10.95 -12.61 -6.53
C ASP A 162 -9.91 -13.75 -6.42
N LYS A 163 -8.66 -13.49 -6.82
CA LYS A 163 -7.54 -14.45 -6.74
C LYS A 163 -6.26 -13.77 -6.28
N VAL A 164 -5.41 -14.54 -5.61
CA VAL A 164 -4.05 -14.12 -5.24
C VAL A 164 -3.14 -14.22 -6.46
N LEU A 165 -2.42 -13.13 -6.78
CA LEU A 165 -1.42 -13.12 -7.84
C LEU A 165 -0.14 -13.77 -7.31
N LEU A 166 0.34 -14.78 -8.02
CA LEU A 166 1.60 -15.45 -7.68
C LEU A 166 2.66 -15.03 -8.70
N PRO A 167 3.84 -14.57 -8.24
CA PRO A 167 4.97 -14.32 -9.14
C PRO A 167 5.44 -15.63 -9.76
N GLU A 168 5.84 -15.59 -11.03
CA GLU A 168 6.42 -16.74 -11.76
C GLU A 168 7.90 -16.94 -11.43
#